data_8e38b20d6683078bc2ac54e215205cb4
#
_entry.id   8e38b20d6683078bc2ac54e215205cb4
#
_cell.length_a   1.000
_cell.length_b   1.000
_cell.length_c   1.000
_cell.angle_alpha   90.00
_cell.angle_beta   90.00
_cell.angle_gamma   90.00
#
_symmetry.space_group_name_H-M   'P 1'
#
loop_
_entity.id
_entity.type
_entity.pdbx_description
1 polymer ?
#
loop_
_entity_poly.entity_id
_entity_poly.type
_entity_poly.pdbx_seq_one_letter_code
_entity_poly.pdbx_strand_id
1 'polypeptide(L)'
;GITIDSITIMKLTKEQIEEIKNQQSQSNQTKRVTSPELESILFEAIPALDHGFVRVVDYMGDDTSIVQSARVSYGKGTKQVSTDKGLIKYLMRHWHSTPFEMCEIKYHIKLPIFIARQWIRHRTANVNEYSARYSILDKEFYLPNKDNLAAQSTSNRQGRGEVLEGEQANEVL
;
A
#
# COMPACT_ATOMS: atom_id res chain seq x y z
N GLY A 1 -13.16 -2.64 8.75
CA GLY A 1 -13.38 -3.02 7.37
C GLY A 1 -13.95 -1.86 6.57
N ILE A 2 -13.82 -1.90 5.25
CA ILE A 2 -14.40 -0.88 4.36
C ILE A 2 -15.91 -1.08 4.30
N THR A 3 -16.66 -0.01 4.51
CA THR A 3 -18.11 -0.02 4.35
C THR A 3 -18.51 -0.01 2.87
N ILE A 4 -19.76 -0.41 2.56
CA ILE A 4 -20.32 -0.34 1.18
C ILE A 4 -20.23 1.09 0.65
N ASP A 5 -20.43 2.10 1.51
CA ASP A 5 -20.33 3.51 1.13
C ASP A 5 -18.91 3.90 0.70
N SER A 6 -17.89 3.41 1.40
CA SER A 6 -16.48 3.63 1.04
C SER A 6 -16.13 3.00 -0.32
N ILE A 7 -16.65 1.80 -0.61
CA ILE A 7 -16.49 1.13 -1.90
C ILE A 7 -17.16 1.95 -3.03
N THR A 8 -18.34 2.52 -2.76
CA THR A 8 -19.05 3.37 -3.72
C THR A 8 -18.28 4.65 -4.03
N ILE A 9 -17.65 5.27 -3.02
CA ILE A 9 -16.79 6.45 -3.18
C ILE A 9 -15.59 6.16 -4.11
N MET A 10 -15.01 4.95 -4.05
CA MET A 10 -13.91 4.52 -4.92
C MET A 10 -14.32 4.23 -6.37
N LYS A 11 -15.59 4.33 -6.72
CA LYS A 11 -16.13 4.03 -8.06
C LYS A 11 -15.79 2.62 -8.57
N LEU A 12 -15.74 1.63 -7.69
CA LEU A 12 -15.62 0.24 -8.09
C LEU A 12 -16.91 -0.23 -8.76
N THR A 13 -16.79 -1.05 -9.81
CA THR A 13 -17.97 -1.66 -10.46
C THR A 13 -18.54 -2.78 -9.59
N LYS A 14 -19.80 -3.17 -9.85
CA LYS A 14 -20.43 -4.28 -9.12
C LYS A 14 -19.65 -5.58 -9.31
N GLU A 15 -19.17 -5.83 -10.54
CA GLU A 15 -18.37 -6.99 -10.89
C GLU A 15 -17.04 -7.01 -10.09
N GLN A 16 -16.37 -5.86 -9.96
CA GLN A 16 -15.14 -5.73 -9.16
C GLN A 16 -15.40 -5.99 -7.67
N ILE A 17 -16.51 -5.51 -7.13
CA ILE A 17 -16.91 -5.74 -5.74
C ILE A 17 -17.20 -7.24 -5.51
N GLU A 18 -17.89 -7.88 -6.45
CA GLU A 18 -18.20 -9.32 -6.36
C GLU A 18 -16.92 -10.17 -6.47
N GLU A 19 -16.01 -9.82 -7.36
CA GLU A 19 -14.70 -10.47 -7.48
C GLU A 19 -13.91 -10.39 -6.16
N ILE A 20 -13.85 -9.20 -5.53
CA ILE A 20 -13.19 -9.01 -4.23
C ILE A 20 -13.82 -9.92 -3.17
N LYS A 21 -15.15 -9.97 -3.09
CA LYS A 21 -15.86 -10.85 -2.14
C LYS A 21 -15.57 -12.32 -2.38
N ASN A 22 -15.54 -12.74 -3.64
CA ASN A 22 -15.21 -14.11 -4.01
C ASN A 22 -13.77 -14.46 -3.60
N GLN A 23 -12.81 -13.58 -3.85
CA GLN A 23 -11.42 -13.77 -3.42
C GLN A 23 -11.29 -13.87 -1.89
N GLN A 24 -11.99 -13.01 -1.13
CA GLN A 24 -11.98 -13.04 0.33
C GLN A 24 -12.64 -14.29 0.92
N SER A 25 -13.59 -14.90 0.21
CA SER A 25 -14.30 -16.11 0.65
C SER A 25 -13.52 -17.40 0.39
N GLN A 26 -12.48 -17.37 -0.47
CA GLN A 26 -11.68 -18.55 -0.77
C GLN A 26 -10.84 -18.96 0.43
N SER A 27 -10.80 -20.27 0.67
CA SER A 27 -9.94 -20.86 1.69
C SER A 27 -9.06 -21.92 1.06
N ASN A 28 -7.76 -21.78 1.22
CA ASN A 28 -6.76 -22.71 0.71
C ASN A 28 -5.91 -23.27 1.84
N GLN A 29 -5.68 -24.58 1.82
CA GLN A 29 -4.77 -25.22 2.76
C GLN A 29 -3.34 -25.17 2.22
N THR A 30 -2.61 -24.14 2.60
CA THR A 30 -1.19 -24.01 2.26
C THR A 30 -0.35 -23.92 3.54
N LYS A 31 0.83 -24.54 3.53
CA LYS A 31 1.79 -24.45 4.63
C LYS A 31 2.72 -23.26 4.38
N ARG A 32 2.35 -22.11 4.83
CA ARG A 32 3.18 -20.89 4.78
C ARG A 32 3.02 -20.10 6.07
N VAL A 33 3.97 -19.22 6.34
CA VAL A 33 3.84 -18.21 7.40
C VAL A 33 2.74 -17.22 7.01
N THR A 34 1.86 -16.90 7.95
CA THR A 34 0.77 -15.94 7.77
C THR A 34 0.79 -14.88 8.85
N SER A 35 0.39 -13.66 8.50
CA SER A 35 0.14 -12.56 9.44
C SER A 35 -1.37 -12.36 9.57
N PRO A 36 -1.96 -12.57 10.78
CA PRO A 36 -3.41 -12.39 10.98
C PRO A 36 -3.89 -11.00 10.58
N GLU A 37 -3.07 -9.98 10.79
CA GLU A 37 -3.38 -8.58 10.43
C GLU A 37 -3.48 -8.40 8.92
N LEU A 38 -2.56 -8.99 8.14
CA LEU A 38 -2.61 -8.94 6.68
C LEU A 38 -3.73 -9.81 6.12
N GLU A 39 -3.96 -11.00 6.70
CA GLU A 39 -5.08 -11.87 6.30
C GLU A 39 -6.44 -11.15 6.47
N SER A 40 -6.59 -10.32 7.52
CA SER A 40 -7.84 -9.60 7.78
C SER A 40 -8.16 -8.52 6.75
N ILE A 41 -7.17 -8.01 6.02
CA ILE A 41 -7.33 -6.96 5.00
C ILE A 41 -7.00 -7.44 3.59
N LEU A 42 -6.70 -8.72 3.42
CA LEU A 42 -6.33 -9.28 2.12
C LEU A 42 -7.46 -9.07 1.11
N PHE A 43 -7.10 -8.61 -0.09
CA PHE A 43 -7.99 -8.23 -1.18
C PHE A 43 -8.92 -7.03 -0.91
N GLU A 44 -8.92 -6.46 0.29
CA GLU A 44 -9.72 -5.29 0.62
C GLU A 44 -9.16 -4.05 -0.08
N ALA A 45 -10.00 -3.30 -0.81
CA ALA A 45 -9.62 -2.04 -1.43
C ALA A 45 -9.75 -0.90 -0.41
N ILE A 46 -8.64 -0.42 0.11
CA ILE A 46 -8.58 0.66 1.09
C ILE A 46 -8.54 1.99 0.34
N PRO A 47 -9.52 2.89 0.53
CA PRO A 47 -9.55 4.18 -0.17
C PRO A 47 -8.33 5.02 0.14
N ALA A 48 -7.81 5.71 -0.88
CA ALA A 48 -6.72 6.66 -0.75
C ALA A 48 -7.09 7.96 -1.46
N LEU A 49 -7.29 9.03 -0.72
CA LEU A 49 -7.76 10.33 -1.20
C LEU A 49 -9.07 10.22 -2.01
N ASP A 50 -9.14 10.91 -3.17
CA ASP A 50 -10.39 11.15 -3.89
C ASP A 50 -10.86 9.95 -4.73
N HIS A 51 -9.94 9.33 -5.46
CA HIS A 51 -10.26 8.33 -6.48
C HIS A 51 -9.31 7.12 -6.45
N GLY A 52 -8.35 7.12 -5.54
CA GLY A 52 -7.35 6.08 -5.41
C GLY A 52 -7.74 4.98 -4.44
N PHE A 53 -6.98 3.90 -4.48
CA PHE A 53 -7.02 2.86 -3.46
C PHE A 53 -5.67 2.15 -3.34
N VAL A 54 -5.47 1.52 -2.20
CA VAL A 54 -4.39 0.55 -1.95
C VAL A 54 -5.03 -0.76 -1.52
N ARG A 55 -4.58 -1.87 -2.07
CA ARG A 55 -5.10 -3.21 -1.82
C ARG A 55 -3.94 -4.18 -1.68
N VAL A 56 -3.90 -4.95 -0.60
CA VAL A 56 -2.95 -6.05 -0.45
C VAL A 56 -3.49 -7.26 -1.23
N VAL A 57 -2.71 -7.81 -2.13
CA VAL A 57 -3.11 -8.96 -2.95
C VAL A 57 -2.32 -10.22 -2.66
N ASP A 58 -1.13 -10.08 -2.06
CA ASP A 58 -0.27 -11.18 -1.65
C ASP A 58 0.82 -10.70 -0.71
N TYR A 59 1.42 -11.60 0.08
CA TYR A 59 2.55 -11.26 0.92
C TYR A 59 3.39 -12.51 1.24
N MET A 60 4.62 -12.31 1.67
CA MET A 60 5.55 -13.34 2.11
C MET A 60 6.18 -12.94 3.45
N GLY A 61 6.07 -13.83 4.42
CA GLY A 61 6.70 -13.65 5.74
C GLY A 61 5.89 -12.83 6.72
N ASP A 62 6.43 -12.73 7.93
CA ASP A 62 5.94 -11.93 9.05
C ASP A 62 7.13 -11.41 9.88
N ASP A 63 6.85 -10.79 11.03
CA ASP A 63 7.89 -10.31 11.96
C ASP A 63 8.84 -11.42 12.41
N THR A 64 8.36 -12.66 12.55
CA THR A 64 9.23 -13.79 12.93
C THR A 64 10.22 -14.15 11.85
N SER A 65 9.89 -13.93 10.59
CA SER A 65 10.79 -14.14 9.45
C SER A 65 11.98 -13.19 9.48
N ILE A 66 11.74 -11.93 9.88
CA ILE A 66 12.80 -10.92 10.06
C ILE A 66 13.77 -11.36 11.17
N VAL A 67 13.21 -11.77 12.31
CA VAL A 67 14.01 -12.21 13.47
C VAL A 67 14.80 -13.47 13.15
N GLN A 68 14.21 -14.46 12.50
CA GLN A 68 14.89 -15.68 12.06
C GLN A 68 16.06 -15.35 11.14
N SER A 69 15.86 -14.47 10.15
CA SER A 69 16.91 -14.05 9.24
C SER A 69 18.06 -13.38 9.95
N ALA A 70 17.78 -12.50 10.91
CA ALA A 70 18.81 -11.84 11.72
C ALA A 70 19.60 -12.84 12.58
N ARG A 71 18.97 -13.93 13.03
CA ARG A 71 19.55 -14.94 13.91
C ARG A 71 20.20 -16.12 13.18
N VAL A 72 20.10 -16.20 11.87
CA VAL A 72 20.71 -17.30 11.09
C VAL A 72 22.20 -17.47 11.41
N SER A 73 22.93 -16.37 11.56
CA SER A 73 24.34 -16.39 11.89
C SER A 73 24.67 -16.99 13.26
N TYR A 74 23.69 -17.08 14.16
CA TYR A 74 23.86 -17.62 15.51
C TYR A 74 23.35 -19.07 15.66
N GLY A 75 22.78 -19.66 14.62
CA GLY A 75 22.29 -21.04 14.59
C GLY A 75 21.16 -21.33 15.58
N LYS A 76 20.48 -20.33 16.11
CA LYS A 76 19.40 -20.45 17.10
C LYS A 76 18.12 -19.81 16.60
N GLY A 77 17.03 -20.55 16.59
CA GLY A 77 15.69 -20.04 16.25
C GLY A 77 15.17 -19.01 17.26
N THR A 78 14.09 -18.36 16.91
CA THR A 78 13.38 -17.39 17.74
C THR A 78 12.84 -18.02 19.01
N LYS A 79 13.15 -17.45 20.15
CA LYS A 79 12.78 -18.00 21.46
C LYS A 79 11.72 -17.22 22.25
N GLN A 80 11.54 -15.90 22.01
CA GLN A 80 10.62 -15.07 22.79
C GLN A 80 10.13 -13.85 22.00
N VAL A 81 8.81 -13.62 21.96
CA VAL A 81 8.15 -12.52 21.23
C VAL A 81 8.55 -11.13 21.74
N SER A 82 8.74 -10.94 23.03
CA SER A 82 9.13 -9.64 23.62
C SER A 82 10.54 -9.22 23.24
N THR A 83 11.45 -10.18 23.14
CA THR A 83 12.84 -9.97 22.71
C THR A 83 12.91 -9.70 21.20
N ASP A 84 11.98 -10.28 20.43
CA ASP A 84 11.92 -10.16 18.99
C ASP A 84 11.53 -8.74 18.54
N LYS A 85 10.54 -8.10 19.19
CA LYS A 85 10.20 -6.69 18.93
C LYS A 85 11.37 -5.74 19.23
N GLY A 86 12.13 -6.01 20.28
CA GLY A 86 13.35 -5.27 20.61
C GLY A 86 14.41 -5.40 19.53
N LEU A 87 14.61 -6.61 19.01
CA LEU A 87 15.55 -6.88 17.94
C LEU A 87 15.14 -6.18 16.64
N ILE A 88 13.87 -6.27 16.24
CA ILE A 88 13.38 -5.58 15.03
C ILE A 88 13.61 -4.07 15.12
N LYS A 89 13.28 -3.44 16.25
CA LYS A 89 13.53 -2.02 16.49
C LYS A 89 15.02 -1.66 16.42
N TYR A 90 15.88 -2.52 16.94
CA TYR A 90 17.33 -2.36 16.86
C TYR A 90 17.81 -2.41 15.42
N LEU A 91 17.39 -3.43 14.64
CA LEU A 91 17.73 -3.59 13.23
C LEU A 91 17.31 -2.38 12.40
N MET A 92 16.09 -1.87 12.60
CA MET A 92 15.60 -0.66 11.92
C MET A 92 16.44 0.57 12.27
N ARG A 93 16.73 0.78 13.54
CA ARG A 93 17.47 1.96 14.02
C ARG A 93 18.90 1.98 13.48
N HIS A 94 19.51 0.82 13.29
CA HIS A 94 20.88 0.67 12.80
C HIS A 94 20.99 0.36 11.31
N TRP A 95 19.89 0.50 10.56
CA TRP A 95 19.86 0.33 9.10
C TRP A 95 20.30 -1.06 8.61
N HIS A 96 20.05 -2.10 9.39
CA HIS A 96 20.22 -3.48 8.98
C HIS A 96 19.05 -3.91 8.09
N SER A 97 19.13 -3.67 6.78
CA SER A 97 18.02 -3.85 5.83
C SER A 97 17.76 -5.31 5.44
N THR A 98 18.82 -6.12 5.27
CA THR A 98 18.71 -7.50 4.74
C THR A 98 17.68 -8.38 5.46
N PRO A 99 17.54 -8.40 6.79
CA PRO A 99 16.50 -9.20 7.44
C PRO A 99 15.08 -8.80 7.02
N PHE A 100 14.83 -7.52 6.74
CA PHE A 100 13.53 -7.02 6.29
C PHE A 100 13.22 -7.42 4.85
N GLU A 101 14.24 -7.63 4.02
CA GLU A 101 14.10 -8.08 2.62
C GLU A 101 13.62 -9.53 2.51
N MET A 102 13.58 -10.27 3.65
CA MET A 102 12.97 -11.60 3.73
C MET A 102 11.43 -11.57 3.84
N CYS A 103 10.85 -10.38 3.85
CA CYS A 103 9.40 -10.16 3.82
C CYS A 103 9.05 -9.28 2.63
N GLU A 104 7.99 -9.63 1.93
CA GLU A 104 7.49 -8.87 0.78
C GLU A 104 5.98 -8.68 0.90
N ILE A 105 5.47 -7.55 0.40
CA ILE A 105 4.03 -7.30 0.28
C ILE A 105 3.76 -6.88 -1.16
N LYS A 106 2.79 -7.56 -1.80
CA LYS A 106 2.31 -7.21 -3.14
C LYS A 106 1.07 -6.35 -3.04
N TYR A 107 1.14 -5.16 -3.60
CA TYR A 107 0.04 -4.21 -3.65
C TYR A 107 -0.55 -4.10 -5.05
N HIS A 108 -1.88 -3.96 -5.11
CA HIS A 108 -2.59 -3.38 -6.24
C HIS A 108 -2.98 -1.95 -5.87
N ILE A 109 -2.56 -0.99 -6.67
CA ILE A 109 -2.71 0.43 -6.34
C ILE A 109 -3.30 1.17 -7.53
N LYS A 110 -4.34 1.97 -7.27
CA LYS A 110 -4.84 2.96 -8.20
C LYS A 110 -4.38 4.34 -7.76
N LEU A 111 -3.66 5.05 -8.61
CA LEU A 111 -3.12 6.37 -8.32
C LEU A 111 -2.99 7.20 -9.61
N PRO A 112 -2.92 8.55 -9.51
CA PRO A 112 -2.65 9.40 -10.67
C PRO A 112 -1.29 9.11 -11.29
N ILE A 113 -1.19 9.26 -12.63
CA ILE A 113 0.04 8.94 -13.36
C ILE A 113 1.23 9.79 -12.90
N PHE A 114 1.03 11.04 -12.51
CA PHE A 114 2.11 11.91 -12.05
C PHE A 114 2.70 11.45 -10.70
N ILE A 115 1.90 10.83 -9.84
CA ILE A 115 2.38 10.19 -8.61
C ILE A 115 3.12 8.89 -8.95
N ALA A 116 2.55 8.06 -9.83
CA ALA A 116 3.18 6.82 -10.27
C ALA A 116 4.59 7.06 -10.85
N ARG A 117 4.73 8.11 -11.67
CA ARG A 117 6.01 8.48 -12.28
C ARG A 117 7.09 8.86 -11.27
N GLN A 118 6.73 9.41 -10.14
CA GLN A 118 7.68 9.67 -9.04
C GLN A 118 7.96 8.39 -8.27
N TRP A 119 6.96 7.59 -7.97
CA TRP A 119 7.12 6.39 -7.14
C TRP A 119 7.99 5.31 -7.79
N ILE A 120 7.81 5.03 -9.09
CA ILE A 120 8.59 4.01 -9.81
C ILE A 120 10.10 4.34 -9.91
N ARG A 121 10.51 5.55 -9.55
CA ARG A 121 11.94 5.91 -9.45
C ARG A 121 12.61 5.27 -8.23
N HIS A 122 11.85 4.82 -7.23
CA HIS A 122 12.34 4.02 -6.11
C HIS A 122 12.43 2.55 -6.54
N ARG A 123 13.61 2.13 -6.98
CA ARG A 123 13.83 0.87 -7.72
C ARG A 123 13.99 -0.37 -6.86
N THR A 124 13.67 -0.32 -5.58
CA THR A 124 13.73 -1.48 -4.67
C THR A 124 12.53 -2.42 -4.82
N ALA A 125 11.47 -1.98 -5.48
CA ALA A 125 10.27 -2.78 -5.72
C ALA A 125 10.19 -3.26 -7.17
N ASN A 126 9.58 -4.44 -7.38
CA ASN A 126 9.12 -4.89 -8.68
C ASN A 126 7.80 -4.19 -9.03
N VAL A 127 7.67 -3.67 -10.25
CA VAL A 127 6.51 -2.90 -10.68
C VAL A 127 5.97 -3.47 -11.99
N ASN A 128 4.64 -3.60 -12.05
CA ASN A 128 3.92 -3.87 -13.28
C ASN A 128 2.79 -2.86 -13.42
N GLU A 129 2.69 -2.23 -14.59
CA GLU A 129 1.69 -1.20 -14.88
C GLU A 129 0.69 -1.68 -15.93
N TYR A 130 -0.55 -1.15 -15.83
CA TYR A 130 -1.55 -1.28 -16.87
C TYR A 130 -1.07 -0.59 -18.15
N SER A 131 -1.04 -1.32 -19.27
CA SER A 131 -0.44 -0.82 -20.51
C SER A 131 -1.48 -0.30 -21.50
N ALA A 132 -1.37 0.97 -21.88
CA ALA A 132 -2.16 1.56 -22.94
C ALA A 132 -1.86 0.99 -24.36
N ARG A 133 -0.78 0.23 -24.50
CA ARG A 133 -0.42 -0.41 -25.79
C ARG A 133 -1.29 -1.63 -26.11
N TYR A 134 -1.85 -2.26 -25.07
CA TYR A 134 -2.60 -3.51 -25.17
C TYR A 134 -4.06 -3.38 -24.76
N SER A 135 -4.42 -2.26 -24.12
CA SER A 135 -5.76 -2.03 -23.59
C SER A 135 -6.17 -0.59 -23.79
N ILE A 136 -7.45 -0.37 -24.01
CA ILE A 136 -8.02 0.97 -23.99
C ILE A 136 -8.05 1.42 -22.54
N LEU A 137 -7.33 2.51 -22.23
CA LEU A 137 -7.40 3.11 -20.90
C LEU A 137 -8.78 3.75 -20.70
N ASP A 138 -9.27 3.66 -19.46
CA ASP A 138 -10.42 4.45 -19.07
C ASP A 138 -10.10 5.93 -19.30
N LYS A 139 -11.04 6.66 -19.90
CA LYS A 139 -10.91 8.10 -20.12
C LYS A 139 -11.13 8.88 -18.82
N GLU A 140 -10.45 8.44 -17.76
CA GLU A 140 -10.53 9.04 -16.43
C GLU A 140 -9.33 9.98 -16.24
N PHE A 141 -9.62 11.27 -16.05
CA PHE A 141 -8.62 12.27 -15.69
C PHE A 141 -8.73 12.55 -14.20
N TYR A 142 -7.58 12.70 -13.55
CA TYR A 142 -7.56 13.06 -12.15
C TYR A 142 -7.89 14.56 -11.99
N LEU A 143 -9.02 14.81 -11.35
CA LEU A 143 -9.39 16.13 -10.87
C LEU A 143 -9.49 16.02 -9.34
N PRO A 144 -8.64 16.74 -8.58
CA PRO A 144 -8.71 16.71 -7.12
C PRO A 144 -10.01 17.34 -6.63
N ASN A 145 -10.56 16.83 -5.53
CA ASN A 145 -11.62 17.53 -4.82
C ASN A 145 -11.07 18.81 -4.21
N LYS A 146 -11.92 19.85 -4.11
CA LYS A 146 -11.53 21.16 -3.58
C LYS A 146 -10.88 21.05 -2.20
N ASP A 147 -11.39 20.17 -1.34
CA ASP A 147 -10.89 19.95 0.02
C ASP A 147 -9.47 19.37 0.06
N ASN A 148 -8.98 18.86 -1.08
CA ASN A 148 -7.65 18.29 -1.22
C ASN A 148 -6.66 19.23 -1.93
N LEU A 149 -7.09 20.42 -2.34
CA LEU A 149 -6.20 21.42 -2.90
C LEU A 149 -5.40 22.09 -1.78
N ALA A 150 -4.10 22.18 -1.96
CA ALA A 150 -3.23 22.87 -1.01
C ALA A 150 -2.14 23.64 -1.74
N ALA A 151 -1.71 24.74 -1.14
CA ALA A 151 -0.56 25.48 -1.59
C ALA A 151 0.72 24.64 -1.47
N GLN A 152 1.74 24.99 -2.23
CA GLN A 152 3.07 24.39 -2.06
C GLN A 152 3.69 24.87 -0.74
N SER A 153 4.34 23.96 -0.02
CA SER A 153 5.06 24.31 1.20
C SER A 153 6.20 25.28 0.90
N THR A 154 6.32 26.33 1.70
CA THR A 154 7.41 27.33 1.59
C THR A 154 8.74 26.83 2.15
N SER A 155 8.71 25.91 3.12
CA SER A 155 9.89 25.32 3.75
C SER A 155 10.41 24.08 3.03
N ASN A 156 9.51 23.28 2.46
CA ASN A 156 9.84 22.11 1.67
C ASN A 156 9.08 22.16 0.35
N ARG A 157 9.75 22.56 -0.71
CA ARG A 157 9.15 22.74 -2.05
C ARG A 157 8.51 21.49 -2.65
N GLN A 158 8.79 20.31 -2.10
CA GLN A 158 8.14 19.04 -2.49
C GLN A 158 6.96 18.68 -1.58
N GLY A 159 6.75 19.44 -0.48
CA GLY A 159 5.68 19.21 0.48
C GLY A 159 4.45 20.06 0.20
N ARG A 160 3.33 19.63 0.77
CA ARG A 160 2.08 20.41 0.81
C ARG A 160 2.14 21.46 1.91
N GLY A 161 1.58 22.62 1.64
CA GLY A 161 1.30 23.67 2.62
C GLY A 161 -0.14 23.59 3.12
N GLU A 162 -0.71 24.75 3.42
CA GLU A 162 -2.09 24.89 3.90
C GLU A 162 -3.09 24.53 2.77
N VAL A 163 -4.23 23.99 3.18
CA VAL A 163 -5.34 23.70 2.26
C VAL A 163 -5.91 25.02 1.73
N LEU A 164 -6.16 25.07 0.42
CA LEU A 164 -6.77 26.24 -0.22
C LEU A 164 -8.27 26.25 0.07
N GLU A 165 -8.79 27.41 0.49
CA GLU A 165 -10.20 27.59 0.84
C GLU A 165 -10.90 28.58 -0.09
N GLY A 166 -12.23 28.44 -0.23
CA GLY A 166 -13.10 29.39 -0.91
C GLY A 166 -12.74 29.67 -2.37
N GLU A 167 -12.57 30.95 -2.72
CA GLU A 167 -12.31 31.40 -4.08
C GLU A 167 -10.97 30.90 -4.63
N GLN A 168 -9.93 30.81 -3.80
CA GLN A 168 -8.62 30.33 -4.22
C GLN A 168 -8.66 28.89 -4.73
N ALA A 169 -9.46 28.01 -4.12
CA ALA A 169 -9.66 26.66 -4.58
C ALA A 169 -10.45 26.58 -5.90
N ASN A 170 -11.34 27.55 -6.15
CA ASN A 170 -12.12 27.63 -7.39
C ASN A 170 -11.30 28.10 -8.58
N GLU A 171 -10.28 28.94 -8.38
CA GLU A 171 -9.42 29.46 -9.45
C GLU A 171 -8.45 28.38 -9.99
N VAL A 172 -8.18 27.32 -9.21
CA VAL A 172 -7.24 26.26 -9.58
C VAL A 172 -7.92 25.13 -10.35
N LEU A 173 -9.23 24.93 -10.18
CA LEU A 173 -10.03 23.89 -10.85
C LEU A 173 -10.64 24.39 -12.14
#